data_8713e877ffd5896729f2e5581c41651e
#
_entry.id   8713e877ffd5896729f2e5581c41651e
#
_cell.length_a   1.000
_cell.length_b   1.000
_cell.length_c   1.000
_cell.angle_alpha   90.00
_cell.angle_beta   90.00
_cell.angle_gamma   90.00
#
_symmetry.space_group_name_H-M   'P 1'
#
loop_
_entity.id
_entity.type
_entity.pdbx_description
1 polymer ?
#
loop_
_entity_poly.entity_id
_entity_poly.type
_entity_poly.pdbx_seq_one_letter_code
_entity_poly.pdbx_strand_id
1 'polypeptide(L)'
;LRFSYPDGREALRGVTFAIAAGETVALVGPNGAGKSTLLWHLNGLLPGKAAAPLTAQGHSHGISLRPSRRLEPAVWVDGLAVDDRNGPEVRRRVGLLFQDPDDQLFSTTVLDDVAFGPLNLGHSKAEARRIALECLTRVDLADAAGRVPHHLSFGERKRVCLAGVLACEPSVLVLDEPTANMDPRGRRRFLDLIRGLECTKLIATHDLEMVLDLCGRALVLDAGRIVAEGAVADVLGDEAVMDAHGLEVPLSLKLGRTLS
;
A
#
# COMPACT_ATOMS: atom_id res chain seq x y z
N LEU A 1 4.78 15.56 0.36
CA LEU A 1 4.31 15.12 1.67
C LEU A 1 5.46 15.14 2.70
N ARG A 2 5.24 15.69 3.88
CA ARG A 2 6.14 15.62 5.06
C ARG A 2 5.33 15.07 6.23
N PHE A 3 5.96 14.20 7.03
CA PHE A 3 5.29 13.64 8.20
C PHE A 3 6.29 13.28 9.30
N SER A 4 5.92 13.64 10.55
CA SER A 4 6.62 13.23 11.77
C SER A 4 5.64 12.57 12.73
N TYR A 5 6.06 11.49 13.34
CA TYR A 5 5.32 10.85 14.42
C TYR A 5 5.31 11.72 15.70
N PRO A 6 4.39 11.47 16.64
CA PRO A 6 4.33 12.23 17.91
C PRO A 6 5.60 12.17 18.76
N ASP A 7 6.41 11.13 18.59
CA ASP A 7 7.72 10.96 19.24
C ASP A 7 8.83 11.86 18.66
N GLY A 8 8.51 12.66 17.64
CA GLY A 8 9.44 13.57 16.96
C GLY A 8 10.20 12.94 15.79
N ARG A 9 10.04 11.65 15.52
CA ARG A 9 10.69 10.96 14.39
C ARG A 9 10.08 11.42 13.07
N GLU A 10 10.88 12.12 12.24
CA GLU A 10 10.49 12.53 10.89
C GLU A 10 10.58 11.32 9.94
N ALA A 11 9.43 10.79 9.53
CA ALA A 11 9.33 9.61 8.68
C ALA A 11 9.29 9.94 7.18
N LEU A 12 8.71 11.09 6.80
CA LEU A 12 8.66 11.54 5.40
C LEU A 12 9.16 12.99 5.30
N ARG A 13 10.08 13.24 4.35
CA ARG A 13 10.88 14.49 4.26
C ARG A 13 10.71 15.21 2.94
N GLY A 14 9.48 15.40 2.49
CA GLY A 14 9.19 16.08 1.23
C GLY A 14 9.05 15.11 0.06
N VAL A 15 8.35 14.00 0.27
CA VAL A 15 8.01 13.03 -0.78
C VAL A 15 7.05 13.67 -1.79
N THR A 16 7.39 13.56 -3.07
CA THR A 16 6.56 14.01 -4.20
C THR A 16 6.69 13.02 -5.34
N PHE A 17 5.59 12.49 -5.82
CA PHE A 17 5.48 11.64 -7.02
C PHE A 17 4.03 11.65 -7.52
N ALA A 18 3.81 11.11 -8.72
CA ALA A 18 2.49 10.87 -9.29
C ALA A 18 2.46 9.46 -9.91
N ILE A 19 1.30 8.82 -9.88
CA ILE A 19 1.05 7.52 -10.51
C ILE A 19 -0.11 7.69 -11.48
N ALA A 20 0.06 7.25 -12.72
CA ALA A 20 -0.99 7.29 -13.71
C ALA A 20 -2.02 6.17 -13.47
N ALA A 21 -3.27 6.40 -13.91
CA ALA A 21 -4.31 5.38 -13.84
C ALA A 21 -3.89 4.11 -14.59
N GLY A 22 -4.09 2.95 -13.96
CA GLY A 22 -3.71 1.64 -14.49
C GLY A 22 -2.21 1.30 -14.38
N GLU A 23 -1.37 2.21 -13.90
CA GLU A 23 0.06 1.97 -13.74
C GLU A 23 0.33 1.05 -12.53
N THR A 24 1.33 0.17 -12.67
CA THR A 24 1.87 -0.63 -11.56
C THR A 24 3.27 -0.11 -11.22
N VAL A 25 3.39 0.47 -10.01
CA VAL A 25 4.61 1.14 -9.52
C VAL A 25 5.13 0.42 -8.29
N ALA A 26 6.42 0.18 -8.24
CA ALA A 26 7.10 -0.31 -7.05
C ALA A 26 7.58 0.84 -6.16
N LEU A 27 7.46 0.67 -4.86
CA LEU A 27 8.10 1.49 -3.83
C LEU A 27 9.12 0.63 -3.11
N VAL A 28 10.38 0.77 -3.47
CA VAL A 28 11.48 -0.01 -2.89
C VAL A 28 12.32 0.84 -1.94
N GLY A 29 13.09 0.22 -1.07
CA GLY A 29 13.94 0.93 -0.13
C GLY A 29 14.22 0.11 1.13
N PRO A 30 15.22 0.50 1.92
CA PRO A 30 15.60 -0.23 3.14
C PRO A 30 14.48 -0.23 4.19
N ASN A 31 14.64 -1.10 5.19
CA ASN A 31 13.73 -1.10 6.33
C ASN A 31 13.83 0.24 7.09
N GLY A 32 12.67 0.77 7.50
CA GLY A 32 12.61 2.08 8.16
C GLY A 32 12.66 3.28 7.21
N ALA A 33 12.76 3.11 5.89
CA ALA A 33 12.77 4.22 4.91
C ALA A 33 11.50 5.06 4.90
N GLY A 34 10.38 4.55 5.45
CA GLY A 34 9.10 5.26 5.49
C GLY A 34 8.04 4.68 4.53
N LYS A 35 8.26 3.49 3.94
CA LYS A 35 7.35 2.87 2.96
C LYS A 35 5.93 2.72 3.51
N SER A 36 5.72 1.96 4.58
CA SER A 36 4.38 1.76 5.17
C SER A 36 3.76 3.07 5.63
N THR A 37 4.57 4.01 6.19
CA THR A 37 4.09 5.35 6.55
C THR A 37 3.52 6.07 5.33
N LEU A 38 4.20 6.02 4.19
CA LEU A 38 3.72 6.61 2.94
C LEU A 38 2.42 5.95 2.48
N LEU A 39 2.35 4.61 2.50
CA LEU A 39 1.15 3.87 2.10
C LEU A 39 -0.08 4.25 2.96
N TRP A 40 0.10 4.43 4.28
CA TRP A 40 -0.99 4.80 5.19
C TRP A 40 -1.53 6.22 4.96
N HIS A 41 -0.74 7.10 4.36
CA HIS A 41 -1.24 8.42 3.94
C HIS A 41 -2.13 8.32 2.70
N LEU A 42 -1.91 7.34 1.81
CA LEU A 42 -2.69 7.20 0.58
C LEU A 42 -4.14 6.80 0.84
N ASN A 43 -4.41 5.99 1.88
CA ASN A 43 -5.77 5.58 2.22
C ASN A 43 -6.38 6.37 3.40
N GLY A 44 -5.66 7.39 3.90
CA GLY A 44 -6.14 8.27 4.97
C GLY A 44 -6.11 7.64 6.38
N LEU A 45 -5.33 6.57 6.63
CA LEU A 45 -5.03 6.09 7.98
C LEU A 45 -4.14 7.07 8.75
N LEU A 46 -3.23 7.74 8.07
CA LEU A 46 -2.48 8.87 8.59
C LEU A 46 -2.96 10.17 7.93
N PRO A 47 -2.94 11.31 8.64
CA PRO A 47 -3.45 12.56 8.13
C PRO A 47 -2.64 13.04 6.92
N GLY A 48 -3.29 13.22 5.78
CA GLY A 48 -2.71 13.73 4.53
C GLY A 48 -2.39 15.24 4.55
N LYS A 49 -2.11 15.82 5.72
CA LYS A 49 -1.83 17.25 5.89
C LYS A 49 -0.35 17.52 5.70
N ALA A 50 -0.02 18.54 4.92
CA ALA A 50 1.34 19.09 4.89
C ALA A 50 1.73 19.52 6.32
N ALA A 51 2.86 19.05 6.84
CA ALA A 51 3.36 19.52 8.12
C ALA A 51 3.62 21.03 8.02
N ALA A 52 3.00 21.81 8.91
CA ALA A 52 3.36 23.21 9.04
C ALA A 52 4.85 23.28 9.42
N PRO A 53 5.62 24.25 8.87
CA PRO A 53 6.97 24.47 9.33
C PRO A 53 6.93 24.76 10.84
N LEU A 54 7.71 24.04 11.62
CA LEU A 54 7.90 24.31 13.05
C LEU A 54 8.60 25.67 13.18
N THR A 55 7.82 26.75 13.27
CA THR A 55 8.35 28.02 13.74
C THR A 55 8.33 27.96 15.26
N ALA A 56 9.51 27.74 15.85
CA ALA A 56 9.72 28.02 17.25
C ALA A 56 9.43 29.52 17.50
N GLN A 57 8.32 29.82 18.16
CA GLN A 57 8.06 31.17 18.69
C GLN A 57 7.75 31.08 20.17
N GLY A 58 8.52 31.88 20.89
CA GLY A 58 8.56 32.02 22.30
C GLY A 58 7.22 32.38 22.96
N HIS A 59 7.22 32.16 24.24
CA HIS A 59 6.17 32.36 25.22
C HIS A 59 5.47 33.71 25.12
N SER A 60 4.16 33.71 24.93
CA SER A 60 3.29 34.78 25.45
C SER A 60 1.91 34.17 25.75
N HIS A 61 1.44 34.39 26.97
CA HIS A 61 0.14 34.01 27.46
C HIS A 61 -0.96 34.76 26.71
N GLY A 62 -1.79 34.04 25.95
CA GLY A 62 -2.96 34.61 25.32
C GLY A 62 -3.60 33.53 24.43
N ILE A 63 -4.81 33.02 24.76
CA ILE A 63 -5.58 32.13 23.90
C ILE A 63 -6.09 32.98 22.72
N SER A 64 -5.34 32.98 21.63
CA SER A 64 -5.78 33.53 20.34
C SER A 64 -6.25 32.36 19.47
N LEU A 65 -7.56 32.16 19.35
CA LEU A 65 -8.19 31.30 18.33
C LEU A 65 -8.06 32.01 16.97
N ARG A 66 -6.87 32.00 16.39
CA ARG A 66 -6.73 32.29 14.96
C ARG A 66 -7.15 31.07 14.18
N PRO A 67 -8.02 31.19 13.15
CA PRO A 67 -8.35 30.08 12.29
C PRO A 67 -7.02 29.56 11.69
N SER A 68 -6.68 28.30 11.98
CA SER A 68 -5.52 27.65 11.41
C SER A 68 -5.63 27.80 9.89
N ARG A 69 -4.60 28.37 9.26
CA ARG A 69 -4.44 28.36 7.81
C ARG A 69 -4.78 26.94 7.36
N ARG A 70 -5.81 26.77 6.52
CA ARG A 70 -6.14 25.46 5.95
C ARG A 70 -4.88 24.98 5.25
N LEU A 71 -4.23 23.96 5.82
CA LEU A 71 -3.11 23.31 5.16
C LEU A 71 -3.69 22.65 3.91
N GLU A 72 -3.11 22.97 2.75
CA GLU A 72 -3.51 22.32 1.51
C GLU A 72 -3.27 20.80 1.61
N PRO A 73 -4.15 19.98 1.06
CA PRO A 73 -3.95 18.55 1.02
C PRO A 73 -2.62 18.23 0.33
N ALA A 74 -1.84 17.33 0.91
CA ALA A 74 -0.56 16.92 0.35
C ALA A 74 -0.68 15.64 -0.50
N VAL A 75 -1.83 14.96 -0.43
CA VAL A 75 -2.10 13.69 -1.12
C VAL A 75 -3.44 13.80 -1.82
N TRP A 76 -3.48 13.29 -3.06
CA TRP A 76 -4.66 13.25 -3.91
C TRP A 76 -4.80 11.87 -4.55
N VAL A 77 -6.02 11.34 -4.59
CA VAL A 77 -6.34 10.09 -5.25
C VAL A 77 -7.54 10.32 -6.16
N ASP A 78 -7.40 10.04 -7.45
CA ASP A 78 -8.43 10.27 -8.48
C ASP A 78 -9.07 11.67 -8.38
N GLY A 79 -8.24 12.70 -8.20
CA GLY A 79 -8.67 14.08 -8.04
C GLY A 79 -9.34 14.40 -6.68
N LEU A 80 -9.40 13.45 -5.75
CA LEU A 80 -9.97 13.61 -4.42
C LEU A 80 -8.85 13.84 -3.39
N ALA A 81 -8.94 14.92 -2.63
CA ALA A 81 -7.99 15.20 -1.57
C ALA A 81 -8.12 14.19 -0.42
N VAL A 82 -7.00 13.66 0.06
CA VAL A 82 -6.96 12.79 1.23
C VAL A 82 -7.00 13.65 2.49
N ASP A 83 -8.19 13.88 3.01
CA ASP A 83 -8.47 14.66 4.22
C ASP A 83 -9.63 14.06 5.04
N ASP A 84 -9.92 14.68 6.20
CA ASP A 84 -10.96 14.19 7.11
C ASP A 84 -12.37 14.21 6.49
N ARG A 85 -12.63 15.07 5.46
CA ARG A 85 -13.94 15.20 4.81
C ARG A 85 -14.15 14.08 3.80
N ASN A 86 -13.10 13.74 3.08
CA ASN A 86 -13.13 12.78 1.98
C ASN A 86 -12.76 11.36 2.45
N GLY A 87 -12.38 11.18 3.72
CA GLY A 87 -11.86 9.93 4.25
C GLY A 87 -12.66 8.66 3.88
N PRO A 88 -14.01 8.63 4.02
CA PRO A 88 -14.81 7.47 3.61
C PRO A 88 -14.67 7.15 2.12
N GLU A 89 -14.73 8.15 1.25
CA GLU A 89 -14.63 7.97 -0.20
C GLU A 89 -13.20 7.62 -0.62
N VAL A 90 -12.18 8.17 0.03
CA VAL A 90 -10.77 7.77 -0.20
C VAL A 90 -10.58 6.30 0.14
N ARG A 91 -11.09 5.83 1.28
CA ARG A 91 -10.98 4.41 1.68
C ARG A 91 -11.75 3.46 0.77
N ARG A 92 -12.79 3.94 0.11
CA ARG A 92 -13.48 3.18 -0.94
C ARG A 92 -12.60 3.02 -2.18
N ARG A 93 -11.90 4.09 -2.60
CA ARG A 93 -11.06 4.09 -3.81
C ARG A 93 -9.71 3.42 -3.60
N VAL A 94 -9.15 3.52 -2.40
CA VAL A 94 -7.82 3.00 -2.08
C VAL A 94 -7.94 1.76 -1.21
N GLY A 95 -7.80 0.61 -1.83
CA GLY A 95 -7.67 -0.65 -1.12
C GLY A 95 -6.26 -0.85 -0.60
N LEU A 96 -6.10 -1.07 0.70
CA LEU A 96 -4.81 -1.33 1.34
C LEU A 96 -4.72 -2.78 1.81
N LEU A 97 -3.67 -3.46 1.39
CA LEU A 97 -3.29 -4.78 1.90
C LEU A 97 -2.11 -4.62 2.85
N PHE A 98 -2.32 -4.95 4.13
CA PHE A 98 -1.27 -4.89 5.14
C PHE A 98 -0.24 -6.01 4.99
N GLN A 99 0.96 -5.81 5.53
CA GLN A 99 2.03 -6.79 5.52
C GLN A 99 1.63 -8.07 6.27
N ASP A 100 1.07 -7.96 7.47
CA ASP A 100 0.58 -9.08 8.25
C ASP A 100 -0.93 -9.25 8.07
N PRO A 101 -1.44 -10.42 7.63
CA PRO A 101 -2.88 -10.66 7.52
C PRO A 101 -3.60 -10.63 8.87
N ASP A 102 -2.91 -10.86 9.98
CA ASP A 102 -3.53 -10.85 11.32
C ASP A 102 -3.86 -9.40 11.77
N ASP A 103 -3.26 -8.38 11.16
CA ASP A 103 -3.65 -6.98 11.33
C ASP A 103 -4.94 -6.61 10.57
N GLN A 104 -5.43 -7.49 9.70
CA GLN A 104 -6.55 -7.21 8.80
C GLN A 104 -7.75 -8.15 9.00
N LEU A 105 -7.54 -9.38 9.50
CA LEU A 105 -8.58 -10.39 9.71
C LEU A 105 -9.03 -10.39 11.18
N PHE A 106 -10.32 -10.18 11.42
CA PHE A 106 -10.86 -10.01 12.78
C PHE A 106 -12.22 -10.68 12.99
N SER A 107 -12.85 -11.21 11.95
CA SER A 107 -14.18 -11.84 12.03
C SER A 107 -14.10 -13.31 12.41
N THR A 108 -15.23 -13.89 12.78
CA THR A 108 -15.36 -15.30 13.14
C THR A 108 -15.32 -16.24 11.95
N THR A 109 -15.67 -15.76 10.75
CA THR A 109 -15.59 -16.52 9.50
C THR A 109 -14.90 -15.73 8.39
N VAL A 110 -14.29 -16.44 7.47
CA VAL A 110 -13.68 -15.88 6.26
C VAL A 110 -14.69 -15.06 5.45
N LEU A 111 -15.92 -15.57 5.33
CA LEU A 111 -16.98 -14.87 4.60
C LEU A 111 -17.35 -13.54 5.25
N ASP A 112 -17.41 -13.50 6.58
CA ASP A 112 -17.78 -12.28 7.31
C ASP A 112 -16.66 -11.22 7.20
N ASP A 113 -15.38 -11.62 7.21
CA ASP A 113 -14.26 -10.71 6.96
C ASP A 113 -14.35 -10.07 5.56
N VAL A 114 -14.59 -10.88 4.52
CA VAL A 114 -14.67 -10.37 3.14
C VAL A 114 -15.95 -9.54 2.92
N ALA A 115 -17.07 -9.90 3.57
CA ALA A 115 -18.32 -9.16 3.48
C ALA A 115 -18.31 -7.83 4.26
N PHE A 116 -17.37 -7.63 5.17
CA PHE A 116 -17.30 -6.47 6.04
C PHE A 116 -17.20 -5.14 5.26
N GLY A 117 -16.33 -5.09 4.25
CA GLY A 117 -16.18 -3.93 3.38
C GLY A 117 -17.49 -3.53 2.68
N PRO A 118 -18.10 -4.41 1.88
CA PRO A 118 -19.39 -4.16 1.24
C PRO A 118 -20.50 -3.72 2.20
N LEU A 119 -20.59 -4.32 3.40
CA LEU A 119 -21.57 -3.91 4.43
C LEU A 119 -21.35 -2.45 4.85
N ASN A 120 -20.10 -2.04 5.07
CA ASN A 120 -19.77 -0.65 5.43
C ASN A 120 -20.00 0.34 4.27
N LEU A 121 -19.98 -0.16 3.03
CA LEU A 121 -20.35 0.63 1.84
C LEU A 121 -21.88 0.73 1.63
N GLY A 122 -22.67 0.12 2.51
CA GLY A 122 -24.13 0.23 2.50
C GLY A 122 -24.88 -0.85 1.71
N HIS A 123 -24.17 -1.89 1.25
CA HIS A 123 -24.84 -3.05 0.63
C HIS A 123 -25.71 -3.81 1.65
N SER A 124 -26.79 -4.41 1.19
CA SER A 124 -27.58 -5.33 2.03
C SER A 124 -26.74 -6.55 2.43
N LYS A 125 -27.12 -7.22 3.53
CA LYS A 125 -26.44 -8.45 3.98
C LYS A 125 -26.39 -9.53 2.88
N ALA A 126 -27.46 -9.68 2.11
CA ALA A 126 -27.52 -10.66 1.04
C ALA A 126 -26.53 -10.31 -0.09
N GLU A 127 -26.49 -9.04 -0.48
CA GLU A 127 -25.59 -8.55 -1.52
C GLU A 127 -24.14 -8.60 -1.09
N ALA A 128 -23.81 -8.16 0.13
CA ALA A 128 -22.45 -8.24 0.67
C ALA A 128 -21.92 -9.68 0.72
N ARG A 129 -22.78 -10.64 1.10
CA ARG A 129 -22.40 -12.07 1.06
C ARG A 129 -22.18 -12.59 -0.36
N ARG A 130 -22.98 -12.14 -1.34
CA ARG A 130 -22.80 -12.51 -2.75
C ARG A 130 -21.44 -11.99 -3.27
N ILE A 131 -21.18 -10.69 -3.06
CA ILE A 131 -19.88 -10.05 -3.43
C ILE A 131 -18.72 -10.79 -2.78
N ALA A 132 -18.82 -11.08 -1.49
CA ALA A 132 -17.77 -11.78 -0.75
C ALA A 132 -17.48 -13.18 -1.32
N LEU A 133 -18.50 -13.96 -1.67
CA LEU A 133 -18.33 -15.29 -2.28
C LEU A 133 -17.70 -15.19 -3.67
N GLU A 134 -18.05 -14.19 -4.47
CA GLU A 134 -17.43 -13.95 -5.76
C GLU A 134 -15.95 -13.59 -5.62
N CYS A 135 -15.60 -12.72 -4.66
CA CYS A 135 -14.21 -12.38 -4.39
C CYS A 135 -13.42 -13.57 -3.83
N LEU A 136 -14.02 -14.40 -2.96
CA LEU A 136 -13.39 -15.63 -2.47
C LEU A 136 -13.16 -16.63 -3.60
N THR A 137 -14.08 -16.71 -4.56
CA THR A 137 -13.91 -17.56 -5.76
C THR A 137 -12.72 -17.07 -6.60
N ARG A 138 -12.57 -15.75 -6.79
CA ARG A 138 -11.43 -15.17 -7.54
C ARG A 138 -10.07 -15.50 -6.92
N VAL A 139 -10.01 -15.72 -5.61
CA VAL A 139 -8.77 -16.05 -4.90
C VAL A 139 -8.63 -17.54 -4.55
N ASP A 140 -9.45 -18.43 -5.13
CA ASP A 140 -9.49 -19.89 -4.90
C ASP A 140 -9.73 -20.26 -3.43
N LEU A 141 -10.68 -19.60 -2.75
CA LEU A 141 -11.01 -19.84 -1.34
C LEU A 141 -12.53 -19.87 -1.05
N ALA A 142 -13.37 -20.12 -2.06
CA ALA A 142 -14.82 -20.22 -1.88
C ALA A 142 -15.20 -21.33 -0.86
N ASP A 143 -14.49 -22.46 -0.89
CA ASP A 143 -14.71 -23.60 0.02
C ASP A 143 -14.30 -23.30 1.47
N ALA A 144 -13.52 -22.22 1.67
CA ALA A 144 -13.09 -21.79 3.00
C ALA A 144 -14.03 -20.77 3.64
N ALA A 145 -15.12 -20.35 2.96
CA ALA A 145 -15.99 -19.24 3.40
C ALA A 145 -16.51 -19.36 4.85
N GLY A 146 -16.84 -20.59 5.28
CA GLY A 146 -17.33 -20.86 6.66
C GLY A 146 -16.23 -21.13 7.68
N ARG A 147 -14.94 -21.14 7.29
CA ARG A 147 -13.83 -21.44 8.21
C ARG A 147 -13.45 -20.23 9.03
N VAL A 148 -12.85 -20.49 10.19
CA VAL A 148 -12.23 -19.45 11.02
C VAL A 148 -10.91 -19.02 10.35
N PRO A 149 -10.64 -17.70 10.15
CA PRO A 149 -9.44 -17.24 9.46
C PRO A 149 -8.13 -17.78 10.03
N HIS A 150 -7.99 -17.86 11.35
CA HIS A 150 -6.78 -18.37 12.02
C HIS A 150 -6.49 -19.86 11.75
N HIS A 151 -7.43 -20.62 11.19
CA HIS A 151 -7.21 -22.00 10.77
C HIS A 151 -6.66 -22.11 9.33
N LEU A 152 -6.45 -21.00 8.67
CA LEU A 152 -5.86 -20.94 7.34
C LEU A 152 -4.33 -20.80 7.41
N SER A 153 -3.63 -21.28 6.39
CA SER A 153 -2.22 -21.01 6.19
C SER A 153 -1.98 -19.50 5.97
N PHE A 154 -0.75 -19.03 6.18
CA PHE A 154 -0.40 -17.62 5.98
C PHE A 154 -0.78 -17.13 4.56
N GLY A 155 -0.45 -17.91 3.52
CA GLY A 155 -0.78 -17.57 2.13
C GLY A 155 -2.30 -17.57 1.85
N GLU A 156 -3.08 -18.43 2.49
CA GLU A 156 -4.55 -18.38 2.42
C GLU A 156 -5.09 -17.14 3.11
N ARG A 157 -4.61 -16.80 4.32
CA ARG A 157 -5.01 -15.56 5.01
C ARG A 157 -4.72 -14.32 4.17
N LYS A 158 -3.53 -14.23 3.55
CA LYS A 158 -3.20 -13.12 2.62
C LYS A 158 -4.20 -13.03 1.46
N ARG A 159 -4.62 -14.16 0.89
CA ARG A 159 -5.62 -14.18 -0.20
C ARG A 159 -7.01 -13.78 0.30
N VAL A 160 -7.38 -14.13 1.53
CA VAL A 160 -8.63 -13.63 2.16
C VAL A 160 -8.57 -12.11 2.32
N CYS A 161 -7.45 -11.56 2.83
CA CYS A 161 -7.26 -10.11 2.93
C CYS A 161 -7.40 -9.42 1.57
N LEU A 162 -6.78 -10.00 0.53
CA LEU A 162 -6.91 -9.47 -0.84
C LEU A 162 -8.38 -9.53 -1.32
N ALA A 163 -9.10 -10.63 -1.07
CA ALA A 163 -10.51 -10.74 -1.41
C ALA A 163 -11.37 -9.67 -0.70
N GLY A 164 -11.11 -9.39 0.59
CA GLY A 164 -11.79 -8.35 1.35
C GLY A 164 -11.54 -6.94 0.77
N VAL A 165 -10.32 -6.67 0.32
CA VAL A 165 -9.98 -5.41 -0.35
C VAL A 165 -10.70 -5.32 -1.71
N LEU A 166 -10.66 -6.39 -2.52
CA LEU A 166 -11.28 -6.42 -3.85
C LEU A 166 -12.81 -6.34 -3.78
N ALA A 167 -13.42 -6.79 -2.70
CA ALA A 167 -14.86 -6.69 -2.48
C ALA A 167 -15.37 -5.24 -2.37
N CYS A 168 -14.47 -4.28 -2.12
CA CYS A 168 -14.78 -2.85 -2.13
C CYS A 168 -14.58 -2.19 -3.51
N GLU A 169 -14.15 -2.93 -4.54
CA GLU A 169 -13.92 -2.45 -5.92
C GLU A 169 -13.01 -1.21 -5.98
N PRO A 170 -11.81 -1.24 -5.38
CA PRO A 170 -10.94 -0.08 -5.34
C PRO A 170 -10.37 0.26 -6.73
N SER A 171 -10.24 1.56 -7.04
CA SER A 171 -9.54 2.05 -8.25
C SER A 171 -8.01 2.02 -8.09
N VAL A 172 -7.53 2.08 -6.85
CA VAL A 172 -6.11 2.03 -6.48
C VAL A 172 -5.88 0.94 -5.46
N LEU A 173 -4.95 0.04 -5.73
CA LEU A 173 -4.52 -1.02 -4.82
C LEU A 173 -3.13 -0.72 -4.27
N VAL A 174 -3.05 -0.60 -2.97
CA VAL A 174 -1.80 -0.35 -2.23
C VAL A 174 -1.43 -1.62 -1.48
N LEU A 175 -0.25 -2.16 -1.75
CA LEU A 175 0.19 -3.45 -1.23
C LEU A 175 1.48 -3.24 -0.40
N ASP A 176 1.43 -3.60 0.88
CA ASP A 176 2.61 -3.56 1.76
C ASP A 176 3.17 -4.98 1.92
N GLU A 177 4.36 -5.22 1.39
CA GLU A 177 5.08 -6.51 1.39
C GLU A 177 4.16 -7.70 1.05
N PRO A 178 3.53 -7.70 -0.13
CA PRO A 178 2.41 -8.61 -0.41
C PRO A 178 2.77 -10.09 -0.42
N THR A 179 4.03 -10.42 -0.69
CA THR A 179 4.52 -11.82 -0.80
C THR A 179 5.43 -12.26 0.36
N ALA A 180 5.67 -11.39 1.34
CA ALA A 180 6.48 -11.73 2.50
C ALA A 180 5.92 -12.96 3.23
N ASN A 181 6.82 -13.82 3.72
CA ASN A 181 6.48 -15.04 4.47
C ASN A 181 5.62 -16.09 3.72
N MET A 182 5.53 -16.00 2.38
CA MET A 182 4.86 -17.01 1.57
C MET A 182 5.81 -18.10 1.10
N ASP A 183 5.32 -19.33 1.05
CA ASP A 183 6.00 -20.40 0.33
C ASP A 183 6.06 -20.12 -1.18
N PRO A 184 6.99 -20.72 -1.93
CA PRO A 184 7.17 -20.41 -3.36
C PRO A 184 5.93 -20.67 -4.23
N ARG A 185 5.08 -21.65 -3.87
CA ARG A 185 3.85 -21.97 -4.61
C ARG A 185 2.75 -20.96 -4.32
N GLY A 186 2.56 -20.62 -3.05
CA GLY A 186 1.63 -19.56 -2.61
C GLY A 186 2.00 -18.21 -3.20
N ARG A 187 3.31 -17.86 -3.18
CA ARG A 187 3.84 -16.65 -3.80
C ARG A 187 3.48 -16.55 -5.29
N ARG A 188 3.75 -17.58 -6.09
CA ARG A 188 3.41 -17.57 -7.53
C ARG A 188 1.93 -17.32 -7.76
N ARG A 189 1.05 -18.08 -7.07
CA ARG A 189 -0.40 -17.89 -7.18
C ARG A 189 -0.84 -16.47 -6.83
N PHE A 190 -0.26 -15.89 -5.78
CA PHE A 190 -0.59 -14.54 -5.35
C PHE A 190 -0.14 -13.48 -6.37
N LEU A 191 1.05 -13.65 -6.97
CA LEU A 191 1.53 -12.77 -8.03
C LEU A 191 0.65 -12.84 -9.29
N ASP A 192 0.20 -14.04 -9.67
CA ASP A 192 -0.71 -14.21 -10.80
C ASP A 192 -2.06 -13.51 -10.56
N LEU A 193 -2.58 -13.57 -9.32
CA LEU A 193 -3.76 -12.80 -8.93
C LEU A 193 -3.54 -11.30 -9.09
N ILE A 194 -2.44 -10.75 -8.53
CA ILE A 194 -2.12 -9.31 -8.63
C ILE A 194 -1.94 -8.88 -10.09
N ARG A 195 -1.27 -9.69 -10.91
CA ARG A 195 -1.04 -9.41 -12.33
C ARG A 195 -2.36 -9.27 -13.10
N GLY A 196 -3.35 -10.12 -12.80
CA GLY A 196 -4.67 -10.11 -13.44
C GLY A 196 -5.61 -8.98 -13.01
N LEU A 197 -5.21 -8.10 -12.08
CA LEU A 197 -6.07 -7.00 -11.62
C LEU A 197 -5.89 -5.76 -12.53
N GLU A 198 -7.00 -5.23 -13.03
CA GLU A 198 -7.02 -4.03 -13.88
C GLU A 198 -7.26 -2.75 -13.05
N CYS A 199 -6.35 -2.46 -12.11
CA CYS A 199 -6.41 -1.23 -11.31
C CYS A 199 -5.00 -0.62 -11.19
N THR A 200 -4.93 0.63 -10.74
CA THR A 200 -3.65 1.26 -10.39
C THR A 200 -3.06 0.55 -9.19
N LYS A 201 -1.76 0.25 -9.21
CA LYS A 201 -1.10 -0.47 -8.11
C LYS A 201 0.15 0.26 -7.63
N LEU A 202 0.27 0.38 -6.31
CA LEU A 202 1.52 0.76 -5.65
C LEU A 202 1.94 -0.37 -4.72
N ILE A 203 3.11 -0.95 -4.97
CA ILE A 203 3.62 -2.13 -4.26
C ILE A 203 4.87 -1.74 -3.49
N ALA A 204 4.77 -1.66 -2.16
CA ALA A 204 5.96 -1.51 -1.32
C ALA A 204 6.55 -2.88 -1.02
N THR A 205 7.84 -3.05 -1.32
CA THR A 205 8.52 -4.33 -1.12
C THR A 205 10.04 -4.20 -1.12
N HIS A 206 10.70 -5.20 -0.55
CA HIS A 206 12.14 -5.47 -0.69
C HIS A 206 12.44 -6.62 -1.68
N ASP A 207 11.41 -7.29 -2.20
CA ASP A 207 11.54 -8.36 -3.21
C ASP A 207 11.70 -7.76 -4.61
N LEU A 208 12.94 -7.47 -4.99
CA LEU A 208 13.26 -6.78 -6.23
C LEU A 208 13.05 -7.65 -7.48
N GLU A 209 13.10 -8.98 -7.35
CA GLU A 209 12.75 -9.90 -8.45
C GLU A 209 11.25 -9.82 -8.77
N MET A 210 10.40 -9.70 -7.74
CA MET A 210 8.98 -9.45 -7.94
C MET A 210 8.73 -8.11 -8.63
N VAL A 211 9.50 -7.08 -8.27
CA VAL A 211 9.39 -5.76 -8.89
C VAL A 211 9.68 -5.82 -10.39
N LEU A 212 10.73 -6.54 -10.80
CA LEU A 212 11.04 -6.75 -12.21
C LEU A 212 9.95 -7.49 -12.99
N ASP A 213 9.25 -8.41 -12.30
CA ASP A 213 8.21 -9.24 -12.89
C ASP A 213 6.85 -8.53 -13.04
N LEU A 214 6.52 -7.60 -12.15
CA LEU A 214 5.19 -7.00 -12.07
C LEU A 214 5.12 -5.51 -12.40
N CYS A 215 6.20 -4.74 -12.16
CA CYS A 215 6.13 -3.30 -12.16
C CYS A 215 6.81 -2.69 -13.40
N GLY A 216 6.22 -1.63 -13.96
CA GLY A 216 6.82 -0.87 -15.05
C GLY A 216 7.77 0.22 -14.57
N ARG A 217 7.53 0.77 -13.36
CA ARG A 217 8.29 1.87 -12.78
C ARG A 217 8.61 1.59 -11.31
N ALA A 218 9.76 2.07 -10.86
CA ALA A 218 10.19 1.99 -9.47
C ALA A 218 10.47 3.38 -8.89
N LEU A 219 10.11 3.53 -7.62
CA LEU A 219 10.46 4.64 -6.75
C LEU A 219 11.36 4.09 -5.65
N VAL A 220 12.56 4.64 -5.48
CA VAL A 220 13.45 4.30 -4.36
C VAL A 220 13.23 5.30 -3.25
N LEU A 221 12.72 4.83 -2.11
CA LEU A 221 12.52 5.63 -0.90
C LEU A 221 13.65 5.31 0.08
N ASP A 222 14.38 6.34 0.50
CA ASP A 222 15.38 6.23 1.56
C ASP A 222 15.32 7.43 2.48
N ALA A 223 15.46 7.21 3.78
CA ALA A 223 15.42 8.23 4.83
C ALA A 223 14.27 9.23 4.64
N GLY A 224 13.09 8.74 4.21
CA GLY A 224 11.88 9.55 4.01
C GLY A 224 11.86 10.41 2.74
N ARG A 225 12.74 10.15 1.76
CA ARG A 225 12.82 10.88 0.48
C ARG A 225 12.79 9.91 -0.70
N ILE A 226 12.17 10.31 -1.80
CA ILE A 226 12.40 9.63 -3.08
C ILE A 226 13.78 10.05 -3.59
N VAL A 227 14.66 9.08 -3.72
CA VAL A 227 16.08 9.29 -4.12
C VAL A 227 16.33 8.88 -5.57
N ALA A 228 15.51 7.98 -6.12
CA ALA A 228 15.50 7.63 -7.54
C ALA A 228 14.09 7.27 -8.00
N GLU A 229 13.79 7.52 -9.27
CA GLU A 229 12.52 7.22 -9.93
C GLU A 229 12.77 6.97 -11.41
N GLY A 230 12.17 5.93 -11.97
CA GLY A 230 12.30 5.62 -13.40
C GLY A 230 11.78 4.25 -13.77
N ALA A 231 12.06 3.79 -14.99
CA ALA A 231 11.76 2.43 -15.41
C ALA A 231 12.47 1.42 -14.49
N VAL A 232 11.79 0.32 -14.17
CA VAL A 232 12.31 -0.66 -13.19
C VAL A 232 13.71 -1.15 -13.53
N ALA A 233 13.95 -1.50 -14.80
CA ALA A 233 15.25 -2.03 -15.23
C ALA A 233 16.39 -1.00 -15.09
N ASP A 234 16.08 0.28 -15.32
CA ASP A 234 17.08 1.36 -15.23
C ASP A 234 17.41 1.65 -13.75
N VAL A 235 16.38 1.81 -12.92
CA VAL A 235 16.56 2.12 -11.49
C VAL A 235 17.20 0.97 -10.73
N LEU A 236 16.69 -0.26 -10.87
CA LEU A 236 17.24 -1.42 -10.16
C LEU A 236 18.54 -1.93 -10.76
N GLY A 237 18.85 -1.52 -11.98
CA GLY A 237 20.11 -1.83 -12.66
C GLY A 237 21.24 -0.83 -12.39
N ASP A 238 20.96 0.30 -11.76
CA ASP A 238 21.98 1.29 -11.39
C ASP A 238 22.68 0.86 -10.09
N GLU A 239 23.86 0.25 -10.22
CA GLU A 239 24.65 -0.25 -9.10
C GLU A 239 25.01 0.87 -8.10
N ALA A 240 25.30 2.07 -8.59
CA ALA A 240 25.67 3.20 -7.74
C ALA A 240 24.48 3.67 -6.88
N VAL A 241 23.29 3.74 -7.46
CA VAL A 241 22.05 4.08 -6.73
C VAL A 241 21.72 2.99 -5.73
N MET A 242 21.75 1.72 -6.14
CA MET A 242 21.39 0.59 -5.27
C MET A 242 22.34 0.51 -4.05
N ASP A 243 23.63 0.58 -4.27
CA ASP A 243 24.65 0.51 -3.23
C ASP A 243 24.58 1.71 -2.26
N ALA A 244 24.41 2.92 -2.79
CA ALA A 244 24.28 4.15 -1.99
C ALA A 244 23.10 4.13 -1.02
N HIS A 245 22.05 3.33 -1.32
CA HIS A 245 20.82 3.24 -0.53
C HIS A 245 20.62 1.86 0.13
N GLY A 246 21.69 1.06 0.25
CA GLY A 246 21.68 -0.23 0.94
C GLY A 246 20.79 -1.28 0.29
N LEU A 247 20.66 -1.23 -1.04
CA LEU A 247 19.94 -2.19 -1.85
C LEU A 247 20.91 -2.96 -2.74
N GLU A 248 20.53 -4.16 -3.17
CA GLU A 248 21.33 -4.97 -4.10
C GLU A 248 20.66 -5.02 -5.47
N VAL A 249 21.47 -4.94 -6.54
CA VAL A 249 20.96 -5.17 -7.91
C VAL A 249 20.39 -6.59 -7.99
N PRO A 250 19.18 -6.79 -8.52
CA PRO A 250 18.59 -8.11 -8.70
C PRO A 250 19.49 -9.06 -9.48
N LEU A 251 19.50 -10.33 -9.07
CA LEU A 251 20.35 -11.35 -9.68
C LEU A 251 20.06 -11.55 -11.17
N SER A 252 18.77 -11.49 -11.55
CA SER A 252 18.33 -11.60 -12.94
C SER A 252 18.93 -10.49 -13.83
N LEU A 253 19.07 -9.25 -13.35
CA LEU A 253 19.72 -8.15 -14.08
C LEU A 253 21.24 -8.33 -14.15
N LYS A 254 21.87 -8.82 -13.07
CA LYS A 254 23.33 -9.12 -13.07
C LYS A 254 23.67 -10.19 -14.11
N LEU A 255 22.89 -11.28 -14.14
CA LEU A 255 23.10 -12.39 -15.10
C LEU A 255 22.82 -11.97 -16.55
N GLY A 256 21.76 -11.17 -16.80
CA GLY A 256 21.46 -10.67 -18.13
C GLY A 256 22.58 -9.82 -18.73
N ARG A 257 23.30 -9.05 -17.92
CA ARG A 257 24.47 -8.25 -18.33
C ARG A 257 25.74 -9.09 -18.59
N THR A 258 25.85 -10.26 -17.96
CA THR A 258 27.00 -11.14 -18.14
C THR A 258 26.91 -11.98 -19.41
N LEU A 259 25.69 -12.16 -19.96
CA LEU A 259 25.41 -12.98 -21.14
C LEU A 259 25.22 -12.16 -22.43
N SER A 260 25.23 -10.83 -22.35
CA SER A 260 25.18 -9.88 -23.46
C SER A 260 26.53 -9.28 -23.76
#